data_2b3bf5396846cdeb7b5cb55ce97e0f60
#
_entry.id   2b3bf5396846cdeb7b5cb55ce97e0f60
#
_cell.length_a   1.000
_cell.length_b   1.000
_cell.length_c   1.000
_cell.angle_alpha   90.00
_cell.angle_beta   90.00
_cell.angle_gamma   90.00
#
_symmetry.space_group_name_H-M   'P 1'
#
loop_
_entity.id
_entity.type
_entity.pdbx_description
1 polymer ?
#
loop_
_entity_poly.entity_id
_entity_poly.type
_entity_poly.pdbx_seq_one_letter_code
_entity_poly.pdbx_strand_id
1 'polypeptide(L)'
;MRVLFTVFASRSHLYNMVQLAWALRSSGHEVCVAGQPDLVDMITSTGLPAVPVGKELTPGSDGWRGKGMQNLDVLSRGLAAPHEEQRGGGWEYVLGEWTMACGVRYESLADQRMVDDLVKFARTWEPDLVVWDAMTFAGPVAAKACGAAHARMNFGRDYIYRLYQDYVALRDEQPPEQRDDPLEDWFTGRLARIGHTYDPSMAKEMLTGQWTIDPLPDWLRVPTDLPTVHASYVPYNGRITIADWVYRKPEVPRVCLSFGVSLREHVGGAIVPVEDMLGAVADLDIEVVATLDASQIDAAAVPDNVTLVGFVSLNELMPSCSVAVHQGGYGTYSNALLHGVPSLIIPHPFWDEAECGVLFEKRGAGLCLTPEDFTPEAFREKLVRLLEETHFRSTAKELQQEIHDAPKPLDVVPLLEQLTAQHRGRDSR
;
A
#
# COMPACT_ATOMS: atom_id res chain seq x y z
N MET A 1 -24.92 3.00 -9.60
CA MET A 1 -24.07 1.86 -10.04
C MET A 1 -23.98 0.83 -8.91
N ARG A 2 -23.71 -0.41 -9.28
CA ARG A 2 -23.18 -1.44 -8.36
C ARG A 2 -21.68 -1.48 -8.47
N VAL A 3 -20.96 -1.26 -7.39
CA VAL A 3 -19.50 -1.22 -7.36
C VAL A 3 -18.96 -2.32 -6.46
N LEU A 4 -18.21 -3.24 -7.04
CA LEU A 4 -17.56 -4.34 -6.34
C LEU A 4 -16.10 -3.99 -6.10
N PHE A 5 -15.72 -3.84 -4.84
CA PHE A 5 -14.31 -3.80 -4.46
C PHE A 5 -13.80 -5.22 -4.22
N THR A 6 -12.55 -5.48 -4.60
CA THR A 6 -11.91 -6.77 -4.26
C THR A 6 -10.48 -6.55 -3.78
N VAL A 7 -10.14 -7.22 -2.69
CA VAL A 7 -8.85 -7.09 -2.01
C VAL A 7 -8.49 -8.41 -1.34
N PHE A 8 -7.21 -8.76 -1.37
CA PHE A 8 -6.73 -9.91 -0.59
C PHE A 8 -6.71 -9.62 0.91
N ALA A 9 -6.61 -10.65 1.76
CA ALA A 9 -6.71 -10.53 3.21
C ALA A 9 -5.52 -9.77 3.82
N SER A 10 -5.54 -8.43 3.62
CA SER A 10 -4.60 -7.49 4.20
C SER A 10 -5.33 -6.26 4.74
N ARG A 11 -5.07 -5.93 6.00
CA ARG A 11 -5.65 -4.76 6.68
C ARG A 11 -5.30 -3.46 5.98
N SER A 12 -4.03 -3.24 5.66
CA SER A 12 -3.55 -2.00 5.06
C SER A 12 -4.13 -1.76 3.66
N HIS A 13 -4.27 -2.81 2.86
CA HIS A 13 -4.87 -2.74 1.54
C HIS A 13 -6.38 -2.46 1.61
N LEU A 14 -7.11 -3.13 2.51
CA LEU A 14 -8.52 -2.83 2.76
C LEU A 14 -8.71 -1.37 3.19
N TYR A 15 -7.91 -0.88 4.16
CA TYR A 15 -8.05 0.47 4.69
C TYR A 15 -7.81 1.56 3.65
N ASN A 16 -6.97 1.30 2.67
CA ASN A 16 -6.77 2.19 1.53
C ASN A 16 -8.06 2.36 0.67
N MET A 17 -8.91 1.34 0.60
CA MET A 17 -10.13 1.34 -0.22
C MET A 17 -11.36 1.92 0.49
N VAL A 18 -11.38 1.91 1.81
CA VAL A 18 -12.59 2.20 2.61
C VAL A 18 -13.19 3.56 2.28
N GLN A 19 -12.37 4.59 2.16
CA GLN A 19 -12.85 5.96 1.96
C GLN A 19 -13.50 6.15 0.57
N LEU A 20 -12.91 5.55 -0.47
CA LEU A 20 -13.51 5.57 -1.80
C LEU A 20 -14.81 4.75 -1.85
N ALA A 21 -14.84 3.60 -1.19
CA ALA A 21 -16.05 2.78 -1.09
C ALA A 21 -17.19 3.54 -0.38
N TRP A 22 -16.87 4.27 0.69
CA TRP A 22 -17.84 5.13 1.38
C TRP A 22 -18.25 6.35 0.57
N ALA A 23 -17.34 6.98 -0.18
CA ALA A 23 -17.66 8.09 -1.08
C ALA A 23 -18.68 7.66 -2.14
N LEU A 24 -18.46 6.51 -2.79
CA LEU A 24 -19.41 5.94 -3.74
C LEU A 24 -20.76 5.59 -3.07
N ARG A 25 -20.73 4.97 -1.89
CA ARG A 25 -21.96 4.62 -1.17
C ARG A 25 -22.76 5.87 -0.77
N SER A 26 -22.07 6.92 -0.30
CA SER A 26 -22.70 8.19 0.08
C SER A 26 -23.28 8.95 -1.11
N SER A 27 -22.77 8.68 -2.33
CA SER A 27 -23.29 9.20 -3.59
C SER A 27 -24.46 8.36 -4.17
N GLY A 28 -24.98 7.40 -3.40
CA GLY A 28 -26.16 6.61 -3.78
C GLY A 28 -25.85 5.34 -4.57
N HIS A 29 -24.60 4.86 -4.58
CA HIS A 29 -24.25 3.61 -5.23
C HIS A 29 -24.39 2.41 -4.28
N GLU A 30 -24.67 1.23 -4.83
CA GLU A 30 -24.58 -0.03 -4.12
C GLU A 30 -23.10 -0.46 -4.10
N VAL A 31 -22.56 -0.70 -2.91
CA VAL A 31 -21.13 -1.04 -2.75
C VAL A 31 -21.00 -2.27 -1.87
N CYS A 32 -20.17 -3.22 -2.28
CA CYS A 32 -19.71 -4.32 -1.44
C CYS A 32 -18.20 -4.58 -1.65
N VAL A 33 -17.59 -5.28 -0.69
CA VAL A 33 -16.17 -5.61 -0.71
C VAL A 33 -16.00 -7.11 -0.63
N ALA A 34 -15.33 -7.69 -1.63
CA ALA A 34 -14.97 -9.10 -1.67
C ALA A 34 -13.53 -9.31 -1.19
N GLY A 35 -13.35 -10.28 -0.31
CA GLY A 35 -12.05 -10.70 0.21
C GLY A 35 -12.10 -12.10 0.80
N GLN A 36 -10.94 -12.66 1.16
CA GLN A 36 -10.90 -13.97 1.79
C GLN A 36 -11.66 -13.98 3.13
N PRO A 37 -12.09 -15.16 3.62
CA PRO A 37 -12.92 -15.28 4.83
C PRO A 37 -12.32 -14.63 6.08
N ASP A 38 -11.01 -14.66 6.24
CA ASP A 38 -10.26 -14.03 7.34
C ASP A 38 -10.30 -12.49 7.32
N LEU A 39 -10.72 -11.86 6.22
CA LEU A 39 -10.93 -10.41 6.14
C LEU A 39 -12.36 -9.96 6.43
N VAL A 40 -13.34 -10.88 6.50
CA VAL A 40 -14.78 -10.56 6.58
C VAL A 40 -15.13 -9.69 7.78
N ASP A 41 -14.65 -10.04 8.98
CA ASP A 41 -14.91 -9.26 10.19
C ASP A 41 -14.35 -7.85 10.10
N MET A 42 -13.21 -7.71 9.45
CA MET A 42 -12.59 -6.41 9.25
C MET A 42 -13.39 -5.58 8.25
N ILE A 43 -13.81 -6.15 7.11
CA ILE A 43 -14.68 -5.47 6.13
C ILE A 43 -15.97 -5.00 6.81
N THR A 44 -16.67 -5.88 7.51
CA THR A 44 -17.93 -5.53 8.19
C THR A 44 -17.73 -4.49 9.28
N SER A 45 -16.57 -4.48 9.93
CA SER A 45 -16.21 -3.47 10.93
C SER A 45 -16.09 -2.05 10.35
N THR A 46 -15.86 -1.92 9.03
CA THR A 46 -15.88 -0.64 8.30
C THR A 46 -17.30 -0.15 8.01
N GLY A 47 -18.32 -0.96 8.26
CA GLY A 47 -19.72 -0.71 7.88
C GLY A 47 -20.04 -1.02 6.41
N LEU A 48 -19.13 -1.63 5.66
CA LEU A 48 -19.35 -2.09 4.29
C LEU A 48 -19.79 -3.56 4.28
N PRO A 49 -20.68 -3.97 3.34
CA PRO A 49 -21.03 -5.37 3.15
C PRO A 49 -19.85 -6.20 2.66
N ALA A 50 -19.60 -7.35 3.30
CA ALA A 50 -18.54 -8.27 2.93
C ALA A 50 -19.06 -9.41 2.05
N VAL A 51 -18.27 -9.80 1.06
CA VAL A 51 -18.47 -10.98 0.22
C VAL A 51 -17.27 -11.93 0.42
N PRO A 52 -17.43 -13.05 1.14
CA PRO A 52 -16.34 -14.00 1.31
C PRO A 52 -16.07 -14.73 0.00
N VAL A 53 -14.80 -14.72 -0.45
CA VAL A 53 -14.31 -15.40 -1.66
C VAL A 53 -12.99 -16.10 -1.39
N GLY A 54 -12.79 -17.27 -2.02
CA GLY A 54 -11.57 -18.06 -1.83
C GLY A 54 -11.55 -18.82 -0.51
N LYS A 55 -10.36 -19.08 -0.02
CA LYS A 55 -10.07 -19.70 1.29
C LYS A 55 -9.36 -18.69 2.18
N GLU A 56 -9.29 -18.97 3.46
CA GLU A 56 -8.46 -18.18 4.37
C GLU A 56 -7.02 -18.11 3.85
N LEU A 57 -6.49 -16.90 3.78
CA LEU A 57 -5.12 -16.64 3.36
C LEU A 57 -4.13 -16.96 4.50
N THR A 58 -4.59 -16.73 5.74
CA THR A 58 -3.82 -16.92 6.96
C THR A 58 -4.50 -17.92 7.89
N PRO A 59 -4.51 -19.23 7.60
CA PRO A 59 -5.17 -20.21 8.44
C PRO A 59 -4.47 -20.32 9.80
N GLY A 60 -5.16 -19.87 10.87
CA GLY A 60 -4.67 -19.89 12.24
C GLY A 60 -3.73 -18.72 12.61
N SER A 61 -3.38 -18.62 13.91
CA SER A 61 -2.52 -17.57 14.46
C SER A 61 -1.07 -17.57 13.95
N ASP A 62 -0.67 -18.63 13.24
CA ASP A 62 0.67 -18.81 12.67
C ASP A 62 0.70 -18.53 11.14
N GLY A 63 -0.39 -18.05 10.57
CA GLY A 63 -0.73 -18.12 9.16
C GLY A 63 0.28 -17.48 8.21
N TRP A 64 0.75 -16.30 8.41
CA TRP A 64 1.74 -15.68 7.53
C TRP A 64 3.19 -16.03 7.88
N ARG A 65 3.47 -16.58 9.05
CA ARG A 65 4.81 -17.06 9.47
C ARG A 65 5.16 -18.47 8.96
N GLY A 66 4.30 -19.12 8.19
CA GLY A 66 4.58 -20.41 7.58
C GLY A 66 5.72 -20.37 6.56
N LYS A 67 6.31 -21.55 6.25
CA LYS A 67 7.46 -21.68 5.34
C LYS A 67 7.33 -21.02 3.95
N GLY A 68 6.11 -20.67 3.52
CA GLY A 68 5.87 -19.96 2.27
C GLY A 68 6.22 -18.46 2.32
N MET A 69 6.22 -17.84 3.50
CA MET A 69 6.49 -16.41 3.65
C MET A 69 7.97 -16.03 3.62
N GLN A 70 8.86 -16.93 4.04
CA GLN A 70 10.30 -16.69 3.88
C GLN A 70 10.67 -16.46 2.41
N ASN A 71 9.92 -17.06 1.50
CA ASN A 71 10.09 -16.86 0.06
C ASN A 71 9.47 -15.53 -0.43
N LEU A 72 8.36 -15.06 0.18
CA LEU A 72 7.76 -13.77 -0.17
C LEU A 72 8.61 -12.59 0.29
N ASP A 73 9.34 -12.71 1.39
CA ASP A 73 10.29 -11.71 1.83
C ASP A 73 11.46 -11.54 0.84
N VAL A 74 12.00 -12.64 0.32
CA VAL A 74 13.02 -12.61 -0.74
C VAL A 74 12.47 -11.96 -2.01
N LEU A 75 11.23 -12.29 -2.41
CA LEU A 75 10.56 -11.72 -3.57
C LEU A 75 10.26 -10.22 -3.42
N SER A 76 9.91 -9.80 -2.21
CA SER A 76 9.68 -8.38 -1.92
C SER A 76 10.97 -7.57 -2.07
N ARG A 77 12.10 -8.12 -1.63
CA ARG A 77 13.40 -7.47 -1.77
C ARG A 77 13.81 -7.26 -3.22
N GLY A 78 13.54 -8.23 -4.10
CA GLY A 78 13.80 -8.08 -5.54
C GLY A 78 12.99 -6.94 -6.16
N LEU A 79 11.70 -6.82 -5.82
CA LEU A 79 10.85 -5.72 -6.28
C LEU A 79 11.22 -4.37 -5.66
N ALA A 80 11.75 -4.36 -4.44
CA ALA A 80 12.22 -3.17 -3.74
C ALA A 80 13.61 -2.72 -4.17
N ALA A 81 14.34 -3.50 -4.97
CA ALA A 81 15.66 -3.11 -5.46
C ALA A 81 15.57 -1.80 -6.27
N PRO A 82 16.60 -0.92 -6.17
CA PRO A 82 16.66 0.28 -6.98
C PRO A 82 16.48 -0.03 -8.47
N HIS A 83 15.73 0.82 -9.17
CA HIS A 83 15.40 0.61 -10.58
C HIS A 83 16.63 0.39 -11.49
N GLU A 84 17.73 1.08 -11.19
CA GLU A 84 19.00 0.92 -11.91
C GLU A 84 19.61 -0.47 -11.70
N GLU A 85 19.51 -1.04 -10.50
CA GLU A 85 19.96 -2.42 -10.22
C GLU A 85 19.08 -3.45 -10.92
N GLN A 86 17.76 -3.25 -10.93
CA GLN A 86 16.83 -4.12 -11.65
C GLN A 86 17.13 -4.17 -13.14
N ARG A 87 17.30 -3.00 -13.79
CA ARG A 87 17.67 -2.95 -15.21
C ARG A 87 19.08 -3.47 -15.49
N GLY A 88 20.00 -3.28 -14.56
CA GLY A 88 21.39 -3.78 -14.65
C GLY A 88 21.49 -5.31 -14.63
N GLY A 89 20.50 -6.01 -14.08
CA GLY A 89 20.41 -7.47 -14.06
C GLY A 89 20.08 -8.11 -15.42
N GLY A 90 19.61 -7.33 -16.38
CA GLY A 90 19.29 -7.80 -17.74
C GLY A 90 18.05 -8.68 -17.82
N TRP A 91 17.86 -9.32 -19.00
CA TRP A 91 16.65 -10.10 -19.30
C TRP A 91 16.36 -11.22 -18.30
N GLU A 92 17.32 -12.06 -18.00
CA GLU A 92 17.09 -13.22 -17.12
C GLU A 92 16.68 -12.82 -15.70
N TYR A 93 17.26 -11.73 -15.18
CA TYR A 93 16.90 -11.20 -13.88
C TYR A 93 15.46 -10.66 -13.87
N VAL A 94 15.12 -9.81 -14.83
CA VAL A 94 13.79 -9.19 -14.90
C VAL A 94 12.71 -10.24 -15.20
N LEU A 95 12.99 -11.21 -16.09
CA LEU A 95 12.09 -12.34 -16.33
C LEU A 95 11.92 -13.18 -15.06
N GLY A 96 12.99 -13.44 -14.32
CA GLY A 96 12.94 -14.18 -13.05
C GLY A 96 12.04 -13.48 -12.02
N GLU A 97 12.24 -12.19 -11.79
CA GLU A 97 11.42 -11.37 -10.88
C GLU A 97 9.94 -11.34 -11.33
N TRP A 98 9.68 -11.18 -12.64
CA TRP A 98 8.33 -11.17 -13.17
C TRP A 98 7.65 -12.52 -13.05
N THR A 99 8.36 -13.61 -13.33
CA THR A 99 7.87 -15.00 -13.15
C THR A 99 7.52 -15.28 -11.69
N MET A 100 8.37 -14.83 -10.76
CA MET A 100 8.11 -15.00 -9.35
C MET A 100 6.93 -14.14 -8.88
N ALA A 101 6.79 -12.93 -9.39
CA ALA A 101 5.64 -12.10 -9.09
C ALA A 101 4.33 -12.76 -9.56
N CYS A 102 4.25 -13.20 -10.81
CA CYS A 102 3.05 -13.82 -11.38
C CYS A 102 2.78 -15.23 -10.78
N GLY A 103 3.78 -16.10 -10.80
CA GLY A 103 3.60 -17.52 -10.46
C GLY A 103 3.55 -17.81 -8.96
N VAL A 104 4.10 -16.94 -8.12
CA VAL A 104 4.13 -17.16 -6.66
C VAL A 104 3.34 -16.12 -5.92
N ARG A 105 3.67 -14.83 -6.06
CA ARG A 105 3.03 -13.77 -5.26
C ARG A 105 1.56 -13.62 -5.60
N TYR A 106 1.21 -13.32 -6.86
CA TYR A 106 -0.19 -13.09 -7.24
C TYR A 106 -1.01 -14.37 -7.14
N GLU A 107 -0.42 -15.52 -7.41
CA GLU A 107 -1.07 -16.81 -7.21
C GLU A 107 -1.39 -17.08 -5.74
N SER A 108 -0.49 -16.75 -4.82
CA SER A 108 -0.73 -16.94 -3.39
C SER A 108 -1.81 -16.01 -2.83
N LEU A 109 -1.94 -14.81 -3.39
CA LEU A 109 -2.90 -13.79 -2.94
C LEU A 109 -4.28 -13.94 -3.59
N ALA A 110 -4.33 -14.48 -4.81
CA ALA A 110 -5.56 -14.64 -5.59
C ALA A 110 -5.58 -15.98 -6.32
N ASP A 111 -5.68 -17.06 -5.55
CA ASP A 111 -5.70 -18.42 -6.09
C ASP A 111 -6.95 -18.70 -6.95
N GLN A 112 -6.94 -19.84 -7.64
CA GLN A 112 -8.05 -20.21 -8.54
C GLN A 112 -9.41 -20.25 -7.84
N ARG A 113 -9.47 -20.60 -6.55
CA ARG A 113 -10.73 -20.64 -5.81
C ARG A 113 -11.27 -19.23 -5.58
N MET A 114 -10.39 -18.28 -5.24
CA MET A 114 -10.80 -16.88 -5.11
C MET A 114 -11.36 -16.34 -6.44
N VAL A 115 -10.69 -16.66 -7.56
CA VAL A 115 -11.18 -16.28 -8.90
C VAL A 115 -12.56 -16.89 -9.18
N ASP A 116 -12.75 -18.21 -8.96
CA ASP A 116 -14.02 -18.88 -9.24
C ASP A 116 -15.18 -18.32 -8.39
N ASP A 117 -14.96 -18.10 -7.09
CA ASP A 117 -15.96 -17.55 -6.18
C ASP A 117 -16.30 -16.09 -6.55
N LEU A 118 -15.30 -15.28 -6.88
CA LEU A 118 -15.49 -13.88 -7.27
C LEU A 118 -16.25 -13.77 -8.60
N VAL A 119 -15.90 -14.60 -9.60
CA VAL A 119 -16.61 -14.69 -10.88
C VAL A 119 -18.07 -15.09 -10.68
N LYS A 120 -18.31 -16.11 -9.84
CA LYS A 120 -19.68 -16.55 -9.51
C LYS A 120 -20.50 -15.42 -8.89
N PHE A 121 -19.92 -14.68 -7.94
CA PHE A 121 -20.58 -13.55 -7.32
C PHE A 121 -20.83 -12.42 -8.34
N ALA A 122 -19.83 -12.04 -9.13
CA ALA A 122 -19.94 -10.98 -10.14
C ALA A 122 -21.03 -11.27 -11.18
N ARG A 123 -21.14 -12.52 -11.64
CA ARG A 123 -22.22 -12.94 -12.56
C ARG A 123 -23.63 -12.87 -11.95
N THR A 124 -23.74 -13.03 -10.62
CA THR A 124 -25.02 -12.99 -9.91
C THR A 124 -25.42 -11.58 -9.53
N TRP A 125 -24.45 -10.78 -9.07
CA TRP A 125 -24.69 -9.42 -8.58
C TRP A 125 -24.62 -8.36 -9.68
N GLU A 126 -23.98 -8.69 -10.80
CA GLU A 126 -23.83 -7.86 -12.00
C GLU A 126 -23.32 -6.44 -11.67
N PRO A 127 -22.09 -6.30 -11.15
CA PRO A 127 -21.50 -5.00 -10.90
C PRO A 127 -21.35 -4.20 -12.19
N ASP A 128 -21.49 -2.89 -12.07
CA ASP A 128 -21.17 -1.94 -13.16
C ASP A 128 -19.67 -1.67 -13.23
N LEU A 129 -19.02 -1.65 -12.04
CA LEU A 129 -17.59 -1.38 -11.86
C LEU A 129 -16.98 -2.37 -10.86
N VAL A 130 -15.82 -2.92 -11.22
CA VAL A 130 -14.95 -3.66 -10.30
C VAL A 130 -13.73 -2.81 -9.99
N VAL A 131 -13.54 -2.41 -8.73
CA VAL A 131 -12.32 -1.76 -8.23
C VAL A 131 -11.49 -2.81 -7.50
N TRP A 132 -10.29 -3.05 -7.96
CA TRP A 132 -9.47 -4.12 -7.42
C TRP A 132 -8.11 -3.60 -6.92
N ASP A 133 -7.68 -4.15 -5.79
CA ASP A 133 -6.35 -3.90 -5.24
C ASP A 133 -5.27 -4.38 -6.21
N ALA A 134 -4.23 -3.57 -6.41
CA ALA A 134 -3.20 -3.81 -7.43
C ALA A 134 -2.51 -5.18 -7.34
N MET A 135 -2.64 -5.90 -6.22
CA MET A 135 -2.12 -7.26 -6.06
C MET A 135 -3.20 -8.35 -6.17
N THR A 136 -4.48 -7.99 -6.37
CA THR A 136 -5.61 -8.94 -6.39
C THR A 136 -6.09 -9.20 -7.82
N PHE A 137 -5.33 -9.96 -8.60
CA PHE A 137 -5.57 -10.21 -10.03
C PHE A 137 -6.87 -10.98 -10.35
N ALA A 138 -7.59 -11.45 -9.35
CA ALA A 138 -8.95 -11.97 -9.53
C ALA A 138 -9.93 -10.90 -10.04
N GLY A 139 -9.68 -9.62 -9.73
CA GLY A 139 -10.56 -8.50 -10.08
C GLY A 139 -10.83 -8.35 -11.57
N PRO A 140 -9.82 -8.19 -12.44
CA PRO A 140 -10.01 -8.07 -13.88
C PRO A 140 -10.66 -9.30 -14.50
N VAL A 141 -10.39 -10.52 -14.01
CA VAL A 141 -11.07 -11.75 -14.47
C VAL A 141 -12.56 -11.71 -14.15
N ALA A 142 -12.93 -11.28 -12.93
CA ALA A 142 -14.33 -11.16 -12.56
C ALA A 142 -15.07 -10.08 -13.37
N ALA A 143 -14.41 -8.96 -13.66
CA ALA A 143 -14.96 -7.90 -14.51
C ALA A 143 -15.24 -8.42 -15.94
N LYS A 144 -14.28 -9.09 -16.56
CA LYS A 144 -14.46 -9.72 -17.88
C LYS A 144 -15.61 -10.74 -17.87
N ALA A 145 -15.78 -11.51 -16.79
CA ALA A 145 -16.82 -12.53 -16.69
C ALA A 145 -18.25 -11.98 -16.70
N CYS A 146 -18.45 -10.71 -16.36
CA CYS A 146 -19.78 -10.07 -16.29
C CYS A 146 -19.91 -8.80 -17.14
N GLY A 147 -18.86 -8.40 -17.90
CA GLY A 147 -18.87 -7.20 -18.74
C GLY A 147 -18.86 -5.88 -17.95
N ALA A 148 -18.38 -5.91 -16.70
CA ALA A 148 -18.20 -4.71 -15.90
C ALA A 148 -16.99 -3.89 -16.37
N ALA A 149 -17.03 -2.58 -16.21
CA ALA A 149 -15.82 -1.77 -16.23
C ALA A 149 -14.92 -2.15 -15.04
N HIS A 150 -13.60 -1.94 -15.17
CA HIS A 150 -12.71 -2.22 -14.05
C HIS A 150 -11.55 -1.24 -13.89
N ALA A 151 -11.24 -0.94 -12.64
CA ALA A 151 -10.17 -0.06 -12.26
C ALA A 151 -9.24 -0.73 -11.24
N ARG A 152 -7.94 -0.56 -11.43
CA ARG A 152 -6.95 -0.94 -10.43
C ARG A 152 -6.78 0.19 -9.41
N MET A 153 -6.65 -0.14 -8.14
CA MET A 153 -6.31 0.82 -7.08
C MET A 153 -4.91 0.56 -6.52
N ASN A 154 -4.05 1.56 -6.61
CA ASN A 154 -2.69 1.51 -6.07
C ASN A 154 -2.68 1.71 -4.54
N PHE A 155 -1.66 1.16 -3.89
CA PHE A 155 -1.44 1.23 -2.43
C PHE A 155 -0.07 1.83 -2.06
N GLY A 156 0.67 2.33 -3.01
CA GLY A 156 2.03 2.87 -2.94
C GLY A 156 2.53 3.15 -4.33
N ARG A 157 3.84 3.28 -4.51
CA ARG A 157 4.47 3.50 -5.81
C ARG A 157 4.24 2.28 -6.72
N ASP A 158 3.95 2.54 -7.98
CA ASP A 158 3.55 1.49 -8.94
C ASP A 158 4.74 0.68 -9.45
N TYR A 159 5.32 -0.13 -8.57
CA TYR A 159 6.41 -1.03 -8.92
C TYR A 159 5.97 -2.23 -9.77
N ILE A 160 4.69 -2.58 -9.71
CA ILE A 160 4.12 -3.65 -10.53
C ILE A 160 4.18 -3.27 -12.00
N TYR A 161 3.67 -2.08 -12.33
CA TYR A 161 3.68 -1.63 -13.71
C TYR A 161 5.10 -1.24 -14.17
N ARG A 162 5.94 -0.69 -13.30
CA ARG A 162 7.35 -0.42 -13.61
C ARG A 162 8.09 -1.71 -14.00
N LEU A 163 7.97 -2.77 -13.20
CA LEU A 163 8.59 -4.06 -13.52
C LEU A 163 8.05 -4.64 -14.83
N TYR A 164 6.75 -4.52 -15.07
CA TYR A 164 6.15 -4.94 -16.33
C TYR A 164 6.69 -4.14 -17.53
N GLN A 165 6.88 -2.83 -17.40
CA GLN A 165 7.47 -2.00 -18.46
C GLN A 165 8.92 -2.44 -18.77
N ASP A 166 9.74 -2.68 -17.75
CA ASP A 166 11.11 -3.16 -17.92
C ASP A 166 11.12 -4.57 -18.55
N TYR A 167 10.22 -5.45 -18.10
CA TYR A 167 10.04 -6.77 -18.70
C TYR A 167 9.68 -6.68 -20.20
N VAL A 168 8.69 -5.89 -20.58
CA VAL A 168 8.27 -5.73 -21.98
C VAL A 168 9.42 -5.18 -22.84
N ALA A 169 10.12 -4.15 -22.35
CA ALA A 169 11.23 -3.55 -23.09
C ALA A 169 12.34 -4.57 -23.38
N LEU A 170 12.74 -5.36 -22.37
CA LEU A 170 13.78 -6.37 -22.52
C LEU A 170 13.30 -7.60 -23.31
N ARG A 171 12.03 -8.01 -23.16
CA ARG A 171 11.43 -9.10 -23.93
C ARG A 171 11.45 -8.81 -25.42
N ASP A 172 11.12 -7.59 -25.82
CA ASP A 172 11.03 -7.20 -27.22
C ASP A 172 12.40 -7.21 -27.93
N GLU A 173 13.50 -7.16 -27.17
CA GLU A 173 14.88 -7.34 -27.65
C GLU A 173 15.26 -8.84 -27.83
N GLN A 174 14.47 -9.78 -27.26
CA GLN A 174 14.78 -11.21 -27.36
C GLN A 174 14.25 -11.83 -28.66
N PRO A 175 14.87 -12.94 -29.13
CA PRO A 175 14.31 -13.79 -30.16
C PRO A 175 12.91 -14.30 -29.75
N PRO A 176 11.96 -14.48 -30.70
CA PRO A 176 10.60 -14.90 -30.37
C PRO A 176 10.48 -16.15 -29.50
N GLU A 177 11.39 -17.10 -29.68
CA GLU A 177 11.43 -18.37 -28.93
C GLU A 177 11.91 -18.24 -27.47
N GLN A 178 12.37 -17.05 -27.07
CA GLN A 178 12.84 -16.74 -25.72
C GLN A 178 11.93 -15.72 -25.01
N ARG A 179 10.78 -15.40 -25.61
CA ARG A 179 9.83 -14.42 -25.08
C ARG A 179 8.78 -15.06 -24.19
N ASP A 180 9.21 -15.68 -23.11
CA ASP A 180 8.26 -16.21 -22.11
C ASP A 180 7.38 -15.09 -21.52
N ASP A 181 6.08 -15.36 -21.35
CA ASP A 181 5.12 -14.42 -20.77
C ASP A 181 4.44 -15.01 -19.53
N PRO A 182 4.99 -14.76 -18.33
CA PRO A 182 4.42 -15.24 -17.07
C PRO A 182 3.01 -14.71 -16.79
N LEU A 183 2.64 -13.55 -17.34
CA LEU A 183 1.29 -12.99 -17.19
C LEU A 183 0.28 -13.75 -18.06
N GLU A 184 0.66 -14.14 -19.28
CA GLU A 184 -0.13 -15.04 -20.14
C GLU A 184 -0.40 -16.37 -19.43
N ASP A 185 0.61 -16.97 -18.82
CA ASP A 185 0.49 -18.21 -18.06
C ASP A 185 -0.55 -18.07 -16.93
N TRP A 186 -0.53 -16.94 -16.23
CA TRP A 186 -1.47 -16.70 -15.14
C TRP A 186 -2.90 -16.50 -15.64
N PHE A 187 -3.12 -15.75 -16.73
CA PHE A 187 -4.47 -15.38 -17.19
C PHE A 187 -5.12 -16.41 -18.10
N THR A 188 -4.37 -17.11 -18.97
CA THR A 188 -4.93 -17.99 -20.02
C THR A 188 -5.91 -19.02 -19.47
N GLY A 189 -5.51 -19.79 -18.49
CA GLY A 189 -6.38 -20.81 -17.89
C GLY A 189 -7.63 -20.24 -17.23
N ARG A 190 -7.50 -19.07 -16.60
CA ARG A 190 -8.58 -18.40 -15.87
C ARG A 190 -9.60 -17.77 -16.80
N LEU A 191 -9.15 -17.13 -17.85
CA LEU A 191 -10.01 -16.55 -18.89
C LEU A 191 -10.75 -17.65 -19.67
N ALA A 192 -10.08 -18.76 -20.00
CA ALA A 192 -10.74 -19.90 -20.67
C ALA A 192 -11.91 -20.46 -19.86
N ARG A 193 -11.81 -20.52 -18.52
CA ARG A 193 -12.91 -20.97 -17.63
C ARG A 193 -14.15 -20.08 -17.67
N ILE A 194 -14.00 -18.83 -18.04
CA ILE A 194 -15.12 -17.88 -18.18
C ILE A 194 -15.57 -17.69 -19.63
N GLY A 195 -14.96 -18.40 -20.57
CA GLY A 195 -15.32 -18.36 -22.02
C GLY A 195 -14.57 -17.31 -22.81
N HIS A 196 -13.47 -16.76 -22.28
CA HIS A 196 -12.61 -15.80 -22.97
C HIS A 196 -11.26 -16.41 -23.32
N THR A 197 -10.65 -15.89 -24.37
CA THR A 197 -9.28 -16.23 -24.78
C THR A 197 -8.36 -15.09 -24.40
N TYR A 198 -7.20 -15.40 -23.81
CA TYR A 198 -6.17 -14.40 -23.58
C TYR A 198 -5.55 -13.96 -24.92
N ASP A 199 -5.31 -12.68 -25.03
CA ASP A 199 -4.56 -12.07 -26.13
C ASP A 199 -3.51 -11.12 -25.53
N PRO A 200 -2.24 -11.16 -25.97
CA PRO A 200 -1.19 -10.30 -25.42
C PRO A 200 -1.51 -8.80 -25.43
N SER A 201 -2.37 -8.34 -26.34
CA SER A 201 -2.83 -6.94 -26.35
C SER A 201 -3.67 -6.56 -25.10
N MET A 202 -4.23 -7.55 -24.40
CA MET A 202 -4.98 -7.36 -23.17
C MET A 202 -4.08 -7.24 -21.93
N ALA A 203 -2.81 -7.66 -22.03
CA ALA A 203 -1.90 -7.76 -20.87
C ALA A 203 -1.85 -6.47 -20.05
N LYS A 204 -1.65 -5.32 -20.69
CA LYS A 204 -1.61 -4.02 -20.01
C LYS A 204 -2.92 -3.73 -19.27
N GLU A 205 -4.09 -3.91 -19.91
CA GLU A 205 -5.39 -3.67 -19.29
C GLU A 205 -5.66 -4.64 -18.13
N MET A 206 -5.34 -5.92 -18.29
CA MET A 206 -5.51 -6.92 -17.24
C MET A 206 -4.61 -6.65 -16.03
N LEU A 207 -3.46 -6.02 -16.24
CA LEU A 207 -2.51 -5.65 -15.17
C LEU A 207 -2.84 -4.32 -14.50
N THR A 208 -3.39 -3.35 -15.23
CA THR A 208 -3.50 -1.96 -14.75
C THR A 208 -4.94 -1.44 -14.67
N GLY A 209 -5.91 -2.24 -15.11
CA GLY A 209 -7.29 -1.79 -15.29
C GLY A 209 -7.46 -0.94 -16.55
N GLN A 210 -8.69 -0.61 -16.88
CA GLN A 210 -9.01 0.37 -17.92
C GLN A 210 -8.57 1.78 -17.50
N TRP A 211 -8.45 1.99 -16.19
CA TRP A 211 -7.72 3.09 -15.56
C TRP A 211 -7.18 2.66 -14.20
N THR A 212 -6.19 3.39 -13.72
CA THR A 212 -5.66 3.21 -12.36
C THR A 212 -6.16 4.33 -11.45
N ILE A 213 -6.59 4.00 -10.24
CA ILE A 213 -6.87 4.96 -9.16
C ILE A 213 -5.62 5.05 -8.31
N ASP A 214 -5.03 6.24 -8.23
CA ASP A 214 -3.75 6.46 -7.54
C ASP A 214 -3.89 7.51 -6.43
N PRO A 215 -3.62 7.15 -5.17
CA PRO A 215 -3.76 8.06 -4.04
C PRO A 215 -2.50 8.92 -3.77
N LEU A 216 -1.38 8.66 -4.47
CA LEU A 216 -0.13 9.36 -4.22
C LEU A 216 -0.11 10.77 -4.83
N PRO A 217 0.56 11.75 -4.19
CA PRO A 217 0.88 13.02 -4.83
C PRO A 217 1.88 12.82 -5.96
N ASP A 218 1.86 13.71 -6.96
CA ASP A 218 2.64 13.58 -8.20
C ASP A 218 4.13 13.30 -7.99
N TRP A 219 4.74 13.95 -7.00
CA TRP A 219 6.17 13.82 -6.72
C TRP A 219 6.58 12.46 -6.11
N LEU A 220 5.62 11.67 -5.61
CA LEU A 220 5.83 10.30 -5.12
C LEU A 220 5.50 9.24 -6.16
N ARG A 221 4.77 9.56 -7.22
CA ARG A 221 4.39 8.55 -8.23
C ARG A 221 5.57 8.08 -9.06
N VAL A 222 5.49 6.86 -9.52
CA VAL A 222 6.28 6.41 -10.67
C VAL A 222 5.66 7.05 -11.92
N PRO A 223 6.43 7.75 -12.77
CA PRO A 223 5.90 8.28 -14.01
C PRO A 223 5.40 7.15 -14.92
N THR A 224 4.16 7.24 -15.39
CA THR A 224 3.54 6.23 -16.27
C THR A 224 2.71 6.88 -17.36
N ASP A 225 2.39 6.11 -18.40
CA ASP A 225 1.49 6.47 -19.50
C ASP A 225 0.05 5.96 -19.28
N LEU A 226 -0.26 5.55 -18.06
CA LEU A 226 -1.57 4.98 -17.71
C LEU A 226 -2.64 6.05 -17.58
N PRO A 227 -3.88 5.78 -18.05
CA PRO A 227 -5.04 6.56 -17.64
C PRO A 227 -5.17 6.50 -16.11
N THR A 228 -5.01 7.63 -15.43
CA THR A 228 -4.97 7.68 -13.97
C THR A 228 -6.01 8.64 -13.41
N VAL A 229 -6.77 8.18 -12.44
CA VAL A 229 -7.66 8.99 -11.60
C VAL A 229 -6.95 9.22 -10.27
N HIS A 230 -6.61 10.45 -9.99
CA HIS A 230 -6.03 10.81 -8.70
C HIS A 230 -7.14 11.00 -7.66
N ALA A 231 -7.08 10.23 -6.57
CA ALA A 231 -7.97 10.35 -5.41
C ALA A 231 -7.12 10.37 -4.14
N SER A 232 -6.85 11.56 -3.61
CA SER A 232 -5.91 11.75 -2.51
C SER A 232 -6.27 10.91 -1.28
N TYR A 233 -5.25 10.54 -0.53
CA TYR A 233 -5.40 9.76 0.69
C TYR A 233 -6.30 10.44 1.72
N VAL A 234 -7.25 9.69 2.25
CA VAL A 234 -8.06 10.05 3.41
C VAL A 234 -7.89 8.97 4.47
N PRO A 235 -7.46 9.29 5.71
CA PRO A 235 -7.17 8.29 6.72
C PRO A 235 -8.39 7.46 7.11
N TYR A 236 -8.19 6.15 7.22
CA TYR A 236 -9.08 5.24 7.91
C TYR A 236 -8.27 4.39 8.89
N ASN A 237 -8.54 4.53 10.18
CA ASN A 237 -7.74 3.90 11.24
C ASN A 237 -8.48 2.74 11.95
N GLY A 238 -9.61 2.29 11.40
CA GLY A 238 -10.42 1.23 12.00
C GLY A 238 -11.23 1.69 13.21
N ARG A 239 -11.63 0.74 14.04
CA ARG A 239 -12.32 1.02 15.31
C ARG A 239 -11.29 1.50 16.34
N ILE A 240 -11.41 2.73 16.77
CA ILE A 240 -10.49 3.35 17.71
C ILE A 240 -11.24 3.97 18.88
N THR A 241 -10.62 3.94 20.04
CA THR A 241 -10.96 4.80 21.17
C THR A 241 -9.78 5.72 21.40
N ILE A 242 -10.04 7.02 21.50
CA ILE A 242 -9.00 8.02 21.65
C ILE A 242 -8.89 8.38 23.12
N ALA A 243 -7.67 8.25 23.66
CA ALA A 243 -7.39 8.68 25.02
C ALA A 243 -7.19 10.20 25.08
N ASP A 244 -7.60 10.84 26.18
CA ASP A 244 -7.57 12.30 26.37
C ASP A 244 -6.19 12.91 26.15
N TRP A 245 -5.11 12.19 26.47
CA TRP A 245 -3.75 12.68 26.35
C TRP A 245 -3.35 12.98 24.88
N VAL A 246 -3.95 12.31 23.90
CA VAL A 246 -3.68 12.51 22.46
C VAL A 246 -3.93 13.97 22.07
N TYR A 247 -5.00 14.58 22.61
CA TYR A 247 -5.38 15.96 22.32
C TYR A 247 -4.72 17.00 23.22
N ARG A 248 -3.94 16.58 24.23
CA ARG A 248 -3.21 17.54 25.06
C ARG A 248 -2.08 18.15 24.25
N LYS A 249 -2.00 19.48 24.29
CA LYS A 249 -0.86 20.20 23.72
C LYS A 249 0.40 19.75 24.47
N PRO A 250 1.43 19.22 23.79
CA PRO A 250 2.68 18.86 24.43
C PRO A 250 3.41 20.10 24.96
N GLU A 251 4.09 19.97 26.10
CA GLU A 251 4.89 21.05 26.70
C GLU A 251 6.24 21.21 25.97
N VAL A 252 6.76 20.12 25.44
CA VAL A 252 8.00 20.04 24.63
C VAL A 252 7.68 19.43 23.25
N PRO A 253 8.56 19.49 22.26
CA PRO A 253 8.32 18.88 20.96
C PRO A 253 7.98 17.40 21.07
N ARG A 254 6.84 16.99 20.48
CA ARG A 254 6.41 15.60 20.44
C ARG A 254 6.93 14.91 19.19
N VAL A 255 7.51 13.72 19.37
CA VAL A 255 7.96 12.84 18.30
C VAL A 255 7.10 11.58 18.27
N CYS A 256 6.49 11.29 17.12
CA CYS A 256 5.82 10.01 16.90
C CYS A 256 6.83 9.00 16.36
N LEU A 257 6.98 7.83 17.00
CA LEU A 257 7.79 6.72 16.51
C LEU A 257 6.87 5.54 16.19
N SER A 258 6.79 5.15 14.91
CA SER A 258 5.87 4.11 14.45
C SER A 258 6.43 3.30 13.29
N PHE A 259 6.54 1.98 13.46
CA PHE A 259 6.94 1.08 12.36
C PHE A 259 5.75 0.45 11.62
N GLY A 260 4.55 0.99 11.82
CA GLY A 260 3.35 0.56 11.14
C GLY A 260 2.81 -0.81 11.59
N VAL A 261 1.57 -1.09 11.20
CA VAL A 261 0.88 -2.33 11.58
C VAL A 261 1.35 -3.50 10.72
N SER A 262 1.48 -3.29 9.40
CA SER A 262 1.85 -4.34 8.45
C SER A 262 3.21 -4.95 8.75
N LEU A 263 4.20 -4.12 9.11
CA LEU A 263 5.53 -4.62 9.45
C LEU A 263 5.51 -5.50 10.70
N ARG A 264 4.75 -5.09 11.71
CA ARG A 264 4.57 -5.90 12.94
C ARG A 264 3.86 -7.22 12.67
N GLU A 265 2.82 -7.21 11.84
CA GLU A 265 2.02 -8.40 11.55
C GLU A 265 2.76 -9.39 10.62
N HIS A 266 3.58 -8.90 9.69
CA HIS A 266 4.11 -9.72 8.62
C HIS A 266 5.62 -9.99 8.70
N VAL A 267 6.41 -9.09 9.28
CA VAL A 267 7.88 -9.17 9.21
C VAL A 267 8.55 -9.34 10.58
N GLY A 268 7.84 -9.06 11.67
CA GLY A 268 8.32 -9.33 13.04
C GLY A 268 8.94 -8.14 13.75
N GLY A 269 8.85 -6.91 13.21
CA GLY A 269 9.24 -5.71 13.95
C GLY A 269 10.20 -4.76 13.22
N ALA A 270 10.89 -3.90 13.97
CA ALA A 270 11.83 -2.93 13.44
C ALA A 270 13.09 -3.60 12.90
N ILE A 271 13.62 -3.05 11.81
CA ILE A 271 14.85 -3.54 11.16
C ILE A 271 16.12 -3.09 11.88
N VAL A 272 16.02 -2.09 12.76
CA VAL A 272 17.09 -1.55 13.59
C VAL A 272 16.76 -1.73 15.07
N PRO A 273 17.76 -1.80 15.97
CA PRO A 273 17.50 -1.98 17.40
C PRO A 273 16.67 -0.82 17.98
N VAL A 274 15.50 -1.12 18.51
CA VAL A 274 14.58 -0.12 19.10
C VAL A 274 15.19 0.50 20.33
N GLU A 275 15.83 -0.30 21.19
CA GLU A 275 16.49 0.16 22.41
C GLU A 275 17.58 1.21 22.10
N ASP A 276 18.32 1.03 21.04
CA ASP A 276 19.35 1.99 20.60
C ASP A 276 18.73 3.33 20.18
N MET A 277 17.57 3.28 19.47
CA MET A 277 16.81 4.51 19.13
C MET A 277 16.29 5.22 20.37
N LEU A 278 15.70 4.47 21.31
CA LEU A 278 15.15 5.05 22.54
C LEU A 278 16.27 5.61 23.42
N GLY A 279 17.41 4.91 23.54
CA GLY A 279 18.58 5.38 24.28
C GLY A 279 19.17 6.66 23.69
N ALA A 280 19.19 6.79 22.35
CA ALA A 280 19.74 7.96 21.67
C ALA A 280 18.96 9.26 21.93
N VAL A 281 17.73 9.18 22.41
CA VAL A 281 16.84 10.35 22.66
C VAL A 281 16.53 10.59 24.13
N ALA A 282 17.09 9.77 25.04
CA ALA A 282 16.72 9.75 26.45
C ALA A 282 16.98 11.08 27.17
N ASP A 283 18.00 11.84 26.77
CA ASP A 283 18.41 13.12 27.34
C ASP A 283 17.93 14.35 26.54
N LEU A 284 17.13 14.15 25.49
CA LEU A 284 16.55 15.25 24.74
C LEU A 284 15.29 15.80 25.42
N ASP A 285 15.11 17.11 25.36
CA ASP A 285 13.91 17.79 25.86
C ASP A 285 12.75 17.64 24.86
N ILE A 286 12.28 16.39 24.69
CA ILE A 286 11.19 15.96 23.81
C ILE A 286 10.29 14.95 24.50
N GLU A 287 9.06 14.81 24.01
CA GLU A 287 8.15 13.71 24.34
C GLU A 287 8.11 12.73 23.15
N VAL A 288 8.43 11.46 23.39
CA VAL A 288 8.35 10.41 22.36
C VAL A 288 7.11 9.54 22.62
N VAL A 289 6.23 9.45 21.63
CA VAL A 289 5.11 8.50 21.61
C VAL A 289 5.45 7.38 20.64
N ALA A 290 5.77 6.20 21.17
CA ALA A 290 6.20 5.06 20.40
C ALA A 290 5.10 4.00 20.28
N THR A 291 4.65 3.71 19.05
CA THR A 291 3.63 2.67 18.79
C THR A 291 4.31 1.30 18.67
N LEU A 292 4.80 0.81 19.79
CA LEU A 292 5.57 -0.42 19.89
C LEU A 292 4.86 -1.42 20.80
N ASP A 293 5.16 -2.71 20.61
CA ASP A 293 4.67 -3.74 21.51
C ASP A 293 5.53 -3.75 22.79
N ALA A 294 4.95 -3.29 23.90
CA ALA A 294 5.63 -3.23 25.18
C ALA A 294 6.15 -4.60 25.67
N SER A 295 5.59 -5.72 25.16
CA SER A 295 6.06 -7.06 25.50
C SER A 295 7.40 -7.43 24.85
N GLN A 296 7.83 -6.66 23.84
CA GLN A 296 9.08 -6.87 23.09
C GLN A 296 10.23 -5.98 23.56
N ILE A 297 9.98 -5.11 24.56
CA ILE A 297 10.96 -4.14 25.05
C ILE A 297 11.14 -4.33 26.56
N ASP A 298 12.38 -4.35 27.01
CA ASP A 298 12.64 -4.32 28.46
C ASP A 298 12.15 -2.99 29.07
N ALA A 299 11.20 -3.08 29.96
CA ALA A 299 10.64 -1.90 30.64
C ALA A 299 11.73 -1.02 31.31
N ALA A 300 12.83 -1.61 31.73
CA ALA A 300 13.97 -0.89 32.32
C ALA A 300 14.81 -0.11 31.28
N ALA A 301 14.65 -0.43 29.99
CA ALA A 301 15.32 0.25 28.89
C ALA A 301 14.51 1.42 28.31
N VAL A 302 13.29 1.67 28.80
CA VAL A 302 12.42 2.76 28.31
C VAL A 302 12.75 4.05 29.07
N PRO A 303 13.25 5.10 28.37
CA PRO A 303 13.53 6.40 29.00
C PRO A 303 12.25 7.10 29.50
N ASP A 304 12.41 8.00 30.50
CA ASP A 304 11.30 8.73 31.15
C ASP A 304 10.52 9.62 30.17
N ASN A 305 11.15 10.12 29.09
CA ASN A 305 10.53 10.93 28.06
C ASN A 305 9.83 10.12 26.96
N VAL A 306 9.76 8.79 27.07
CA VAL A 306 9.14 7.87 26.11
C VAL A 306 7.88 7.24 26.68
N THR A 307 6.77 7.36 25.95
CA THR A 307 5.51 6.66 26.23
C THR A 307 5.28 5.56 25.20
N LEU A 308 5.26 4.31 25.67
CA LEU A 308 4.91 3.17 24.81
C LEU A 308 3.39 3.03 24.72
N VAL A 309 2.89 2.94 23.48
CA VAL A 309 1.48 2.67 23.20
C VAL A 309 1.37 1.53 22.19
N GLY A 310 0.56 0.52 22.46
CA GLY A 310 0.41 -0.61 21.53
C GLY A 310 -0.20 -0.19 20.20
N PHE A 311 -1.15 0.74 20.23
CA PHE A 311 -1.82 1.33 19.07
C PHE A 311 -2.36 2.72 19.42
N VAL A 312 -2.21 3.65 18.48
CA VAL A 312 -2.89 4.95 18.49
C VAL A 312 -3.22 5.34 17.06
N SER A 313 -4.33 6.05 16.87
CA SER A 313 -4.64 6.61 15.54
C SER A 313 -3.60 7.68 15.17
N LEU A 314 -2.85 7.44 14.11
CA LEU A 314 -1.87 8.41 13.64
C LEU A 314 -2.53 9.70 13.17
N ASN A 315 -3.73 9.63 12.58
CA ASN A 315 -4.48 10.81 12.18
C ASN A 315 -4.77 11.75 13.36
N GLU A 316 -5.03 11.19 14.55
CA GLU A 316 -5.33 11.98 15.75
C GLU A 316 -4.06 12.43 16.49
N LEU A 317 -2.97 11.65 16.41
CA LEU A 317 -1.71 11.96 17.09
C LEU A 317 -0.88 12.99 16.32
N MET A 318 -0.77 12.86 14.99
CA MET A 318 0.11 13.67 14.13
C MET A 318 -0.09 15.18 14.26
N PRO A 319 -1.32 15.73 14.45
CA PRO A 319 -1.50 17.19 14.63
C PRO A 319 -0.69 17.80 15.79
N SER A 320 -0.34 16.97 16.78
CA SER A 320 0.46 17.39 17.95
C SER A 320 1.95 17.10 17.81
N CYS A 321 2.37 16.43 16.74
CA CYS A 321 3.76 16.00 16.55
C CYS A 321 4.60 17.07 15.82
N SER A 322 5.87 17.13 16.21
CA SER A 322 6.90 17.93 15.56
C SER A 322 7.65 17.15 14.48
N VAL A 323 7.85 15.84 14.69
CA VAL A 323 8.51 14.91 13.78
C VAL A 323 7.83 13.55 13.85
N ALA A 324 7.75 12.85 12.71
CA ALA A 324 7.37 11.45 12.61
C ALA A 324 8.58 10.59 12.24
N VAL A 325 8.90 9.59 13.05
CA VAL A 325 9.92 8.57 12.76
C VAL A 325 9.23 7.28 12.36
N HIS A 326 9.52 6.78 11.16
CA HIS A 326 8.83 5.60 10.65
C HIS A 326 9.61 4.86 9.54
N GLN A 327 9.12 3.67 9.17
CA GLN A 327 9.76 2.80 8.18
C GLN A 327 9.50 3.19 6.71
N GLY A 328 8.69 4.23 6.42
CA GLY A 328 8.36 4.62 5.05
C GLY A 328 7.04 4.03 4.50
N GLY A 329 6.28 3.30 5.31
CA GLY A 329 5.02 2.70 4.85
C GLY A 329 3.96 3.74 4.48
N TYR A 330 3.22 3.46 3.39
CA TYR A 330 2.26 4.36 2.75
C TYR A 330 1.29 5.05 3.72
N GLY A 331 0.61 4.30 4.58
CA GLY A 331 -0.35 4.87 5.54
C GLY A 331 0.29 5.80 6.57
N THR A 332 1.54 5.54 6.96
CA THR A 332 2.24 6.34 7.98
C THR A 332 2.72 7.66 7.40
N TYR A 333 3.45 7.64 6.27
CA TYR A 333 3.89 8.89 5.68
C TYR A 333 2.73 9.74 5.15
N SER A 334 1.65 9.12 4.68
CA SER A 334 0.46 9.87 4.24
C SER A 334 -0.20 10.62 5.40
N ASN A 335 -0.25 10.03 6.60
CA ASN A 335 -0.70 10.75 7.80
C ASN A 335 0.27 11.90 8.17
N ALA A 336 1.58 11.69 8.10
CA ALA A 336 2.56 12.75 8.37
C ALA A 336 2.39 13.93 7.40
N LEU A 337 2.30 13.65 6.08
CA LEU A 337 2.08 14.67 5.05
C LEU A 337 0.75 15.40 5.24
N LEU A 338 -0.34 14.67 5.54
CA LEU A 338 -1.67 15.26 5.74
C LEU A 338 -1.69 16.28 6.88
N HIS A 339 -0.81 16.13 7.87
CA HIS A 339 -0.69 17.01 9.04
C HIS A 339 0.52 17.95 9.00
N GLY A 340 1.27 17.98 7.89
CA GLY A 340 2.44 18.84 7.71
C GLY A 340 3.55 18.53 8.71
N VAL A 341 3.78 17.26 9.01
CA VAL A 341 4.80 16.77 9.93
C VAL A 341 5.99 16.23 9.15
N PRO A 342 7.21 16.77 9.36
CA PRO A 342 8.40 16.24 8.70
C PRO A 342 8.72 14.83 9.20
N SER A 343 9.35 14.03 8.32
CA SER A 343 9.57 12.61 8.56
C SER A 343 11.05 12.24 8.65
N LEU A 344 11.42 11.40 9.63
CA LEU A 344 12.66 10.62 9.60
C LEU A 344 12.30 9.21 9.15
N ILE A 345 12.73 8.83 7.97
CA ILE A 345 12.40 7.52 7.38
C ILE A 345 13.59 6.58 7.57
N ILE A 346 13.34 5.46 8.27
CA ILE A 346 14.27 4.34 8.40
C ILE A 346 13.67 3.20 7.55
N PRO A 347 14.01 3.13 6.26
CA PRO A 347 13.24 2.31 5.32
C PRO A 347 13.42 0.82 5.60
N HIS A 348 12.32 0.09 5.57
CA HIS A 348 12.36 -1.37 5.51
C HIS A 348 12.44 -1.80 4.03
N PRO A 349 13.30 -2.76 3.66
CA PRO A 349 13.44 -3.20 2.27
C PRO A 349 12.31 -4.15 1.86
N PHE A 350 11.06 -3.66 1.95
CA PHE A 350 9.87 -4.48 1.67
C PHE A 350 9.20 -4.11 0.34
N TRP A 351 9.02 -2.83 0.05
CA TRP A 351 8.39 -2.36 -1.17
C TRP A 351 9.05 -1.08 -1.68
N ASP A 352 8.44 0.08 -1.46
CA ASP A 352 8.86 1.38 -1.99
C ASP A 352 9.49 2.30 -0.91
N GLU A 353 9.67 1.79 0.29
CA GLU A 353 10.05 2.58 1.46
C GLU A 353 11.41 3.27 1.29
N ALA A 354 12.38 2.59 0.68
CA ALA A 354 13.72 3.15 0.47
C ALA A 354 13.68 4.34 -0.52
N GLU A 355 12.99 4.17 -1.64
CA GLU A 355 12.83 5.23 -2.63
C GLU A 355 11.97 6.39 -2.09
N CYS A 356 10.93 6.09 -1.31
CA CYS A 356 10.17 7.11 -0.60
C CYS A 356 11.06 7.94 0.34
N GLY A 357 11.95 7.30 1.11
CA GLY A 357 12.91 7.98 1.96
C GLY A 357 13.77 8.99 1.19
N VAL A 358 14.34 8.56 0.07
CA VAL A 358 15.14 9.41 -0.83
C VAL A 358 14.31 10.58 -1.39
N LEU A 359 13.07 10.33 -1.79
CA LEU A 359 12.19 11.37 -2.35
C LEU A 359 11.77 12.40 -1.30
N PHE A 360 11.50 11.98 -0.05
CA PHE A 360 11.23 12.90 1.05
C PHE A 360 12.42 13.80 1.35
N GLU A 361 13.64 13.25 1.37
CA GLU A 361 14.86 14.02 1.56
C GLU A 361 15.10 15.01 0.41
N LYS A 362 14.95 14.55 -0.83
CA LYS A 362 15.07 15.40 -2.03
C LYS A 362 14.04 16.53 -2.06
N ARG A 363 12.82 16.26 -1.56
CA ARG A 363 11.74 17.27 -1.48
C ARG A 363 11.94 18.23 -0.29
N GLY A 364 12.80 17.90 0.66
CA GLY A 364 13.04 18.69 1.87
C GLY A 364 11.95 18.54 2.94
N ALA A 365 11.14 17.48 2.86
CA ALA A 365 10.08 17.17 3.83
C ALA A 365 10.50 16.17 4.91
N GLY A 366 11.75 15.71 4.88
CA GLY A 366 12.27 14.73 5.82
C GLY A 366 13.72 14.38 5.56
N LEU A 367 14.18 13.39 6.28
CA LEU A 367 15.51 12.78 6.14
C LEU A 367 15.35 11.26 6.04
N CYS A 368 16.28 10.62 5.32
CA CYS A 368 16.38 9.18 5.22
C CYS A 368 17.59 8.70 6.03
N LEU A 369 17.44 7.61 6.78
CA LEU A 369 18.52 6.92 7.47
C LEU A 369 18.39 5.43 7.14
N THR A 370 19.27 4.94 6.25
CA THR A 370 19.22 3.53 5.87
C THR A 370 19.60 2.62 7.04
N PRO A 371 19.13 1.38 7.08
CA PRO A 371 19.52 0.43 8.13
C PRO A 371 21.02 0.19 8.18
N GLU A 372 21.70 0.25 7.04
CA GLU A 372 23.14 0.08 6.91
C GLU A 372 23.94 1.24 7.53
N ASP A 373 23.38 2.46 7.46
CA ASP A 373 23.99 3.67 8.02
C ASP A 373 23.52 3.96 9.44
N PHE A 374 22.62 3.13 9.99
CA PHE A 374 22.08 3.34 11.31
C PHE A 374 23.13 3.22 12.41
N THR A 375 23.30 4.28 13.17
CA THR A 375 23.90 4.29 14.51
C THR A 375 23.05 5.18 15.42
N PRO A 376 23.11 4.99 16.75
CA PRO A 376 22.41 5.87 17.69
C PRO A 376 22.74 7.36 17.48
N GLU A 377 23.99 7.66 17.17
CA GLU A 377 24.47 9.02 16.91
C GLU A 377 23.89 9.60 15.62
N ALA A 378 23.89 8.81 14.52
CA ALA A 378 23.33 9.24 13.23
C ALA A 378 21.82 9.45 13.33
N PHE A 379 21.12 8.57 14.06
CA PHE A 379 19.68 8.72 14.34
C PHE A 379 19.41 10.00 15.11
N ARG A 380 20.13 10.24 16.21
CA ARG A 380 20.02 11.45 17.03
C ARG A 380 20.29 12.71 16.22
N GLU A 381 21.40 12.74 15.46
CA GLU A 381 21.76 13.88 14.62
C GLU A 381 20.62 14.25 13.67
N LYS A 382 20.11 13.28 12.90
CA LYS A 382 19.02 13.52 11.94
C LYS A 382 17.72 13.96 12.63
N LEU A 383 17.39 13.40 13.78
CA LEU A 383 16.21 13.79 14.54
C LEU A 383 16.32 15.23 15.06
N VAL A 384 17.46 15.62 15.63
CA VAL A 384 17.70 16.98 16.12
C VAL A 384 17.61 17.98 14.95
N ARG A 385 18.20 17.68 13.80
CA ARG A 385 18.07 18.51 12.60
C ARG A 385 16.61 18.73 12.19
N LEU A 386 15.79 17.69 12.18
CA LEU A 386 14.35 17.81 11.86
C LEU A 386 13.58 18.65 12.88
N LEU A 387 14.00 18.65 14.15
CA LEU A 387 13.40 19.45 15.21
C LEU A 387 13.80 20.93 15.14
N GLU A 388 15.05 21.25 14.77
CA GLU A 388 15.64 22.58 14.85
C GLU A 388 15.62 23.34 13.52
N GLU A 389 15.85 22.64 12.38
CA GLU A 389 15.90 23.26 11.06
C GLU A 389 14.48 23.55 10.53
N THR A 390 14.04 24.79 10.59
CA THR A 390 12.64 25.20 10.31
C THR A 390 12.17 24.93 8.88
N HIS A 391 13.09 24.77 7.93
CA HIS A 391 12.75 24.51 6.53
C HIS A 391 12.01 23.18 6.34
N PHE A 392 12.36 22.11 7.09
CA PHE A 392 11.66 20.84 7.00
C PHE A 392 10.17 20.98 7.33
N ARG A 393 9.87 21.74 8.40
CA ARG A 393 8.48 22.00 8.80
C ARG A 393 7.75 22.91 7.81
N SER A 394 8.42 23.91 7.23
CA SER A 394 7.79 24.75 6.21
C SER A 394 7.46 23.96 4.95
N THR A 395 8.40 23.14 4.47
CA THR A 395 8.15 22.26 3.31
C THR A 395 7.05 21.24 3.59
N ALA A 396 7.05 20.58 4.77
CA ALA A 396 5.99 19.65 5.13
C ALA A 396 4.60 20.31 5.13
N LYS A 397 4.49 21.58 5.54
CA LYS A 397 3.24 22.35 5.45
C LYS A 397 2.85 22.72 4.02
N GLU A 398 3.80 23.02 3.15
CA GLU A 398 3.52 23.24 1.73
C GLU A 398 2.96 21.96 1.10
N LEU A 399 3.54 20.81 1.39
CA LEU A 399 3.05 19.50 0.93
C LEU A 399 1.69 19.14 1.53
N GLN A 400 1.44 19.52 2.78
CA GLN A 400 0.11 19.42 3.38
C GLN A 400 -0.93 20.17 2.54
N GLN A 401 -0.63 21.39 2.11
CA GLN A 401 -1.53 22.17 1.28
C GLN A 401 -1.74 21.52 -0.09
N GLU A 402 -0.68 21.01 -0.75
CA GLU A 402 -0.79 20.25 -2.01
C GLU A 402 -1.79 19.08 -1.87
N ILE A 403 -1.72 18.32 -0.76
CA ILE A 403 -2.63 17.21 -0.49
C ILE A 403 -4.06 17.73 -0.21
N HIS A 404 -4.20 18.82 0.52
CA HIS A 404 -5.52 19.40 0.81
C HIS A 404 -6.23 19.88 -0.45
N ASP A 405 -5.49 20.40 -1.42
CA ASP A 405 -6.01 20.92 -2.68
C ASP A 405 -6.28 19.80 -3.71
N ALA A 406 -5.70 18.62 -3.52
CA ALA A 406 -5.90 17.47 -4.41
C ALA A 406 -7.31 16.88 -4.28
N PRO A 407 -7.89 16.32 -5.37
CA PRO A 407 -9.22 15.71 -5.37
C PRO A 407 -9.36 14.64 -4.28
N LYS A 408 -10.43 14.69 -3.52
CA LYS A 408 -10.77 13.68 -2.50
C LYS A 408 -11.58 12.53 -3.13
N PRO A 409 -11.71 11.39 -2.44
CA PRO A 409 -12.53 10.27 -2.91
C PRO A 409 -13.93 10.67 -3.37
N LEU A 410 -14.57 11.63 -2.71
CA LEU A 410 -15.91 12.12 -3.11
C LEU A 410 -15.89 12.93 -4.41
N ASP A 411 -14.84 13.71 -4.64
CA ASP A 411 -14.72 14.57 -5.81
C ASP A 411 -14.54 13.78 -7.11
N VAL A 412 -13.98 12.56 -7.02
CA VAL A 412 -13.74 11.71 -8.19
C VAL A 412 -14.93 10.83 -8.57
N VAL A 413 -15.96 10.74 -7.74
CA VAL A 413 -17.14 9.88 -8.02
C VAL A 413 -17.77 10.19 -9.38
N PRO A 414 -18.02 11.45 -9.78
CA PRO A 414 -18.61 11.73 -11.09
C PRO A 414 -17.72 11.27 -12.26
N LEU A 415 -16.39 11.36 -12.11
CA LEU A 415 -15.45 10.86 -13.12
C LEU A 415 -15.49 9.33 -13.20
N LEU A 416 -15.58 8.63 -12.07
CA LEU A 416 -15.71 7.17 -12.05
C LEU A 416 -17.04 6.72 -12.69
N GLU A 417 -18.14 7.44 -12.50
CA GLU A 417 -19.40 7.21 -13.18
C GLU A 417 -19.26 7.33 -14.70
N GLN A 418 -18.61 8.40 -15.15
CA GLN A 418 -18.37 8.65 -16.56
C GLN A 418 -17.50 7.55 -17.19
N LEU A 419 -16.37 7.20 -16.55
CA LEU A 419 -15.48 6.15 -17.03
C LEU A 419 -16.17 4.79 -17.06
N THR A 420 -16.95 4.48 -16.03
CA THR A 420 -17.74 3.24 -15.99
C THR A 420 -18.71 3.17 -17.17
N ALA A 421 -19.45 4.23 -17.46
CA ALA A 421 -20.37 4.27 -18.60
C ALA A 421 -19.66 4.14 -19.95
N GLN A 422 -18.42 4.62 -20.07
CA GLN A 422 -17.61 4.53 -21.29
C GLN A 422 -17.05 3.13 -21.56
N HIS A 423 -16.77 2.36 -20.50
CA HIS A 423 -16.05 1.08 -20.59
C HIS A 423 -16.95 -0.15 -20.41
N ARG A 424 -18.08 -0.01 -19.69
CA ARG A 424 -19.01 -1.12 -19.48
C ARG A 424 -19.54 -1.69 -20.81
N GLY A 425 -19.52 -3.01 -20.96
CA GLY A 425 -20.08 -3.72 -22.11
C GLY A 425 -19.30 -3.62 -23.43
N ARG A 426 -18.12 -3.00 -23.45
CA ARG A 426 -17.28 -2.94 -24.67
C ARG A 426 -16.70 -4.30 -25.08
N ASP A 427 -16.49 -5.19 -24.10
CA ASP A 427 -15.89 -6.51 -24.31
C ASP A 427 -16.90 -7.64 -24.59
N SER A 428 -18.18 -7.33 -24.65
CA SER A 428 -19.27 -8.31 -24.94
C SER A 428 -19.64 -8.37 -26.43
N ARG A 429 -18.82 -7.79 -27.32
CA ARG A 429 -19.04 -7.84 -28.78
C ARG A 429 -17.90 -8.52 -29.51
#